data_25a1a22740deffd9f7acf2d5802b5d89
#
_entry.id   25a1a22740deffd9f7acf2d5802b5d89
#
_cell.length_a   1.000
_cell.length_b   1.000
_cell.length_c   1.000
_cell.angle_alpha   90.00
_cell.angle_beta   90.00
_cell.angle_gamma   90.00
#
_symmetry.space_group_name_H-M   'P 1'
#
loop_
_entity.id
_entity.type
_entity.pdbx_description
1 polymer ?
#
loop_
_entity_poly.entity_id
_entity_poly.type
_entity_poly.pdbx_seq_one_letter_code
_entity_poly.pdbx_strand_id
1 'polypeptide(L)'
;MIKTIVLAGDRNYTTQLETTIKSILYYNRDVKIYILNQDIMPDWFRKPRKIARMLGSDIIDVKLPEQTVFQNWKKQAHISSIAYARYFIPDYIQEDTVLYLDCDLLINDKLDSLFEQDIEEHYIAAIRDANGQGFNTGVLLINNEKWRQEKLKERLIEQSIITTKEVEEGRFEHFNGDQTIFNQVLQDDWLELGRAYNLQVGHDVVALYNNWQEHLTFSDQPVVIHFTTYRKPWTTLIANRYRDLWWQFHDLEWSQILQYHIGEFELLPRLDREFSCLTLTNSQDLEGIEELVTALLDVVFHIAAWTDMGDKLTKLVVYDNVRLHPQIVPPVLEKLKRKTDIYLDIHQGSEVESILRDVRNFGIPILSFSNTQHGMYNQMVFDKEDINLMIEAIKDYASNSRFLKDYNQGTFHCLIFTDTQDIEQLDYLAQYLPHVIFDVAAWTDMGPKLYELQNNYRNIRLHPAITIEKLEQLKVRMGLYLDISCGHSTHDIVKSVYEMNKIIFSFDSTQHGSFGQQIYSSKSPERMVEDIENLISGTFQARTPAIIVKDIDQTLDYIYRKPIFYYPFWRWRDGFNVRKIYSLSSL
;
A
#
# COMPACT_ATOMS: atom_id res chain seq x y z
N MET A 1 14.85 24.43 -3.58
CA MET A 1 15.79 24.03 -4.66
C MET A 1 14.96 23.47 -5.80
N ILE A 2 15.18 23.86 -7.04
CA ILE A 2 14.51 23.26 -8.21
C ILE A 2 15.13 21.88 -8.44
N LYS A 3 14.30 20.84 -8.44
CA LYS A 3 14.74 19.46 -8.66
C LYS A 3 14.93 19.23 -10.16
N THR A 4 16.13 18.80 -10.55
CA THR A 4 16.46 18.53 -11.97
C THR A 4 16.38 17.03 -12.23
N ILE A 5 15.49 16.65 -13.14
CA ILE A 5 15.23 15.27 -13.54
C ILE A 5 15.61 15.09 -15.01
N VAL A 6 16.21 13.96 -15.35
CA VAL A 6 16.57 13.61 -16.71
C VAL A 6 15.95 12.28 -17.08
N LEU A 7 15.30 12.24 -18.22
CA LEU A 7 14.75 11.04 -18.86
C LEU A 7 15.40 10.87 -20.22
N ALA A 8 15.52 9.62 -20.69
CA ALA A 8 15.98 9.33 -22.04
C ALA A 8 14.99 8.41 -22.75
N GLY A 9 14.59 8.75 -23.96
CA GLY A 9 13.63 7.95 -24.71
C GLY A 9 13.64 8.25 -26.21
N ASP A 10 13.07 7.34 -26.99
CA ASP A 10 12.83 7.50 -28.42
C ASP A 10 11.32 7.57 -28.71
N ARG A 11 10.95 7.79 -29.98
CA ARG A 11 9.55 7.91 -30.40
C ARG A 11 8.70 6.69 -30.07
N ASN A 12 9.31 5.49 -29.94
CA ASN A 12 8.58 4.27 -29.65
C ASN A 12 8.22 4.16 -28.16
N TYR A 13 8.88 4.94 -27.31
CA TYR A 13 8.66 4.99 -25.85
C TYR A 13 7.93 6.24 -25.37
N THR A 14 7.35 7.03 -26.29
CA THR A 14 6.63 8.28 -25.92
C THR A 14 5.47 8.06 -24.96
N THR A 15 4.74 6.94 -25.07
CA THR A 15 3.66 6.59 -24.15
C THR A 15 4.16 6.31 -22.75
N GLN A 16 5.23 5.55 -22.61
CA GLN A 16 5.85 5.24 -21.32
C GLN A 16 6.45 6.49 -20.69
N LEU A 17 7.16 7.28 -21.49
CA LEU A 17 7.71 8.57 -21.10
C LEU A 17 6.62 9.52 -20.59
N GLU A 18 5.50 9.61 -21.29
CA GLU A 18 4.35 10.41 -20.86
C GLU A 18 3.78 9.92 -19.52
N THR A 19 3.64 8.61 -19.34
CA THR A 19 3.15 8.00 -18.10
C THR A 19 4.07 8.31 -16.93
N THR A 20 5.39 8.18 -17.12
CA THR A 20 6.41 8.54 -16.12
C THR A 20 6.33 10.03 -15.78
N ILE A 21 6.25 10.93 -16.77
CA ILE A 21 6.13 12.39 -16.53
C ILE A 21 4.85 12.73 -15.78
N LYS A 22 3.72 12.11 -16.12
CA LYS A 22 2.47 12.30 -15.39
C LYS A 22 2.63 11.94 -13.92
N SER A 23 3.28 10.81 -13.60
CA SER A 23 3.53 10.40 -12.21
C SER A 23 4.48 11.37 -11.48
N ILE A 24 5.52 11.89 -12.14
CA ILE A 24 6.41 12.90 -11.58
C ILE A 24 5.62 14.16 -11.21
N LEU A 25 4.86 14.73 -12.17
CA LEU A 25 4.12 15.97 -11.99
C LEU A 25 2.90 15.84 -11.09
N TYR A 26 2.41 14.63 -10.88
CA TYR A 26 1.33 14.36 -9.91
C TYR A 26 1.79 14.58 -8.48
N TYR A 27 2.96 14.06 -8.11
CA TYR A 27 3.48 14.18 -6.74
C TYR A 27 4.41 15.38 -6.52
N ASN A 28 4.99 15.95 -7.59
CA ASN A 28 6.03 16.97 -7.49
C ASN A 28 5.70 18.22 -8.30
N ARG A 29 6.05 19.38 -7.73
CA ARG A 29 6.02 20.69 -8.38
C ARG A 29 7.42 21.27 -8.40
N ASP A 30 7.60 22.35 -9.15
CA ASP A 30 8.87 23.09 -9.26
C ASP A 30 10.02 22.16 -9.67
N VAL A 31 9.76 21.27 -10.64
CA VAL A 31 10.73 20.34 -11.21
C VAL A 31 11.11 20.76 -12.64
N LYS A 32 12.36 20.49 -13.01
CA LYS A 32 12.89 20.73 -14.35
C LYS A 32 13.20 19.38 -14.98
N ILE A 33 12.48 18.99 -16.01
CA ILE A 33 12.57 17.69 -16.65
C ILE A 33 13.25 17.83 -18.01
N TYR A 34 14.43 17.30 -18.15
CA TYR A 34 15.14 17.19 -19.42
C TYR A 34 14.84 15.84 -20.08
N ILE A 35 14.52 15.86 -21.38
CA ILE A 35 14.26 14.64 -22.15
C ILE A 35 15.33 14.51 -23.23
N LEU A 36 16.27 13.61 -23.01
CA LEU A 36 17.31 13.26 -23.98
C LEU A 36 16.70 12.36 -25.05
N ASN A 37 16.67 12.82 -26.29
CA ASN A 37 16.08 12.06 -27.39
C ASN A 37 16.68 12.44 -28.75
N GLN A 38 16.40 11.63 -29.79
CA GLN A 38 16.85 11.90 -31.15
C GLN A 38 15.68 12.22 -32.10
N ASP A 39 14.52 11.61 -31.90
CA ASP A 39 13.45 11.49 -32.88
C ASP A 39 12.05 11.81 -32.38
N ILE A 40 11.88 12.24 -31.13
CA ILE A 40 10.57 12.66 -30.61
C ILE A 40 10.19 13.98 -31.27
N MET A 41 9.00 14.04 -31.88
CA MET A 41 8.54 15.23 -32.58
C MET A 41 8.28 16.41 -31.62
N PRO A 42 8.65 17.66 -32.00
CA PRO A 42 8.44 18.83 -31.14
C PRO A 42 6.97 19.05 -30.71
N ASP A 43 6.02 18.60 -31.52
CA ASP A 43 4.60 18.72 -31.22
C ASP A 43 4.17 17.91 -30.01
N TRP A 44 4.83 16.77 -29.75
CA TRP A 44 4.57 15.95 -28.57
C TRP A 44 4.80 16.70 -27.26
N PHE A 45 5.80 17.58 -27.23
CA PHE A 45 6.13 18.38 -26.04
C PHE A 45 5.13 19.50 -25.71
N ARG A 46 4.23 19.87 -26.64
CA ARG A 46 3.35 21.04 -26.46
C ARG A 46 2.43 20.92 -25.26
N LYS A 47 1.69 19.80 -25.16
CA LYS A 47 0.72 19.58 -24.08
C LYS A 47 1.43 19.33 -22.74
N PRO A 48 2.38 18.42 -22.62
CA PRO A 48 3.13 18.19 -21.37
C PRO A 48 3.81 19.47 -20.84
N ARG A 49 4.49 20.23 -21.68
CA ARG A 49 5.17 21.47 -21.29
C ARG A 49 4.22 22.53 -20.79
N LYS A 50 3.06 22.69 -21.45
CA LYS A 50 2.04 23.64 -20.99
C LYS A 50 1.58 23.35 -19.56
N ILE A 51 1.29 22.07 -19.28
CA ILE A 51 0.82 21.65 -17.96
C ILE A 51 1.95 21.77 -16.92
N ALA A 52 3.17 21.33 -17.24
CA ALA A 52 4.32 21.48 -16.36
C ALA A 52 4.51 22.94 -15.92
N ARG A 53 4.45 23.90 -16.85
CA ARG A 53 4.60 25.33 -16.54
C ARG A 53 3.52 25.86 -15.61
N MET A 54 2.30 25.35 -15.69
CA MET A 54 1.23 25.73 -14.75
C MET A 54 1.50 25.23 -13.32
N LEU A 55 2.41 24.24 -13.15
CA LEU A 55 2.86 23.70 -11.87
C LEU A 55 4.22 24.28 -11.42
N GLY A 56 4.70 25.37 -12.02
CA GLY A 56 6.03 25.92 -11.73
C GLY A 56 7.18 25.08 -12.26
N SER A 57 6.88 24.06 -13.07
CA SER A 57 7.83 23.10 -13.63
C SER A 57 8.12 23.39 -15.11
N ASP A 58 9.15 22.78 -15.71
CA ASP A 58 9.35 22.85 -17.16
C ASP A 58 9.81 21.49 -17.72
N ILE A 59 9.52 21.26 -19.01
CA ILE A 59 9.97 20.10 -19.76
C ILE A 59 10.82 20.58 -20.93
N ILE A 60 12.06 20.11 -20.98
CA ILE A 60 13.06 20.58 -21.93
C ILE A 60 13.40 19.45 -22.91
N ASP A 61 13.18 19.73 -24.19
CA ASP A 61 13.54 18.84 -25.30
C ASP A 61 15.03 18.99 -25.61
N VAL A 62 15.81 17.94 -25.37
CA VAL A 62 17.25 17.89 -25.66
C VAL A 62 17.50 16.92 -26.80
N LYS A 63 17.80 17.45 -27.98
CA LYS A 63 18.11 16.65 -29.17
C LYS A 63 19.56 16.20 -29.16
N LEU A 64 19.75 14.89 -29.12
CA LEU A 64 21.06 14.29 -29.32
C LEU A 64 21.36 14.16 -30.82
N PRO A 65 22.63 14.34 -31.26
CA PRO A 65 23.00 14.17 -32.67
C PRO A 65 22.69 12.75 -33.15
N GLU A 66 22.27 12.59 -34.41
CA GLU A 66 21.96 11.30 -35.01
C GLU A 66 23.19 10.34 -35.06
N GLN A 67 24.37 10.91 -35.15
CA GLN A 67 25.65 10.17 -35.22
C GLN A 67 26.29 9.98 -33.83
N THR A 68 25.50 9.78 -32.79
CA THR A 68 26.04 9.55 -31.45
C THR A 68 26.76 8.18 -31.41
N VAL A 69 27.94 8.15 -30.82
CA VAL A 69 28.88 7.00 -30.77
C VAL A 69 28.21 5.70 -30.30
N PHE A 70 27.22 5.80 -29.45
CA PHE A 70 26.53 4.66 -28.82
C PHE A 70 25.62 3.86 -29.77
N GLN A 71 25.32 4.32 -30.98
CA GLN A 71 24.46 3.57 -31.91
C GLN A 71 25.06 2.21 -32.31
N ASN A 72 26.36 2.10 -32.26
CA ASN A 72 27.11 0.89 -32.62
C ASN A 72 27.48 0.01 -31.40
N TRP A 73 27.13 0.45 -30.17
CA TRP A 73 27.47 -0.33 -28.99
C TRP A 73 26.54 -1.52 -28.82
N LYS A 74 27.08 -2.57 -28.21
CA LYS A 74 26.32 -3.78 -27.92
C LYS A 74 25.20 -3.46 -26.94
N LYS A 75 24.01 -4.01 -27.20
CA LYS A 75 22.83 -3.87 -26.35
C LYS A 75 22.08 -5.19 -26.25
N GLN A 76 21.27 -5.36 -25.22
CA GLN A 76 20.33 -6.47 -25.18
C GLN A 76 19.19 -6.24 -26.19
N ALA A 77 18.56 -7.32 -26.65
CA ALA A 77 17.57 -7.27 -27.74
C ALA A 77 16.35 -6.38 -27.44
N HIS A 78 16.05 -6.15 -26.16
CA HIS A 78 14.91 -5.36 -25.70
C HIS A 78 15.28 -3.95 -25.21
N ILE A 79 16.57 -3.57 -25.24
CA ILE A 79 17.05 -2.26 -24.77
C ILE A 79 17.40 -1.40 -25.99
N SER A 80 16.85 -0.19 -26.05
CA SER A 80 17.19 0.81 -27.06
C SER A 80 18.58 1.38 -26.82
N SER A 81 19.30 1.73 -27.89
CA SER A 81 20.59 2.44 -27.77
C SER A 81 20.49 3.77 -27.06
N ILE A 82 19.29 4.37 -26.96
CA ILE A 82 19.06 5.60 -26.22
C ILE A 82 19.34 5.47 -24.71
N ALA A 83 19.40 4.26 -24.17
CA ALA A 83 19.82 4.02 -22.78
C ALA A 83 21.22 4.59 -22.48
N TYR A 84 22.13 4.57 -23.45
CA TYR A 84 23.46 5.17 -23.32
C TYR A 84 23.44 6.72 -23.34
N ALA A 85 22.31 7.35 -23.65
CA ALA A 85 22.18 8.81 -23.66
C ALA A 85 22.53 9.43 -22.30
N ARG A 86 22.33 8.71 -21.20
CA ARG A 86 22.68 9.16 -19.84
C ARG A 86 24.16 9.51 -19.66
N TYR A 87 25.07 8.93 -20.47
CA TYR A 87 26.49 9.30 -20.42
C TYR A 87 26.76 10.75 -20.80
N PHE A 88 25.86 11.34 -21.61
CA PHE A 88 25.99 12.69 -22.17
C PHE A 88 25.29 13.75 -21.31
N ILE A 89 24.73 13.38 -20.14
CA ILE A 89 24.13 14.32 -19.20
C ILE A 89 25.02 15.55 -18.96
N PRO A 90 26.34 15.39 -18.65
CA PRO A 90 27.20 16.53 -18.37
C PRO A 90 27.42 17.50 -19.55
N ASP A 91 27.17 17.05 -20.79
CA ASP A 91 27.31 17.89 -21.98
C ASP A 91 26.12 18.86 -22.18
N TYR A 92 24.93 18.45 -21.72
CA TYR A 92 23.68 19.17 -21.99
C TYR A 92 23.06 19.82 -20.77
N ILE A 93 23.42 19.39 -19.56
CA ILE A 93 22.79 19.78 -18.31
C ILE A 93 23.84 20.42 -17.40
N GLN A 94 23.55 21.64 -16.96
CA GLN A 94 24.50 22.45 -16.18
C GLN A 94 24.34 22.31 -14.68
N GLU A 95 23.19 21.84 -14.22
CA GLU A 95 22.89 21.65 -12.81
C GLU A 95 23.83 20.59 -12.20
N ASP A 96 24.30 20.85 -10.97
CA ASP A 96 25.32 20.03 -10.32
C ASP A 96 24.77 18.71 -9.78
N THR A 97 23.50 18.70 -9.35
CA THR A 97 22.81 17.50 -8.92
C THR A 97 21.63 17.19 -9.84
N VAL A 98 21.60 15.96 -10.35
CA VAL A 98 20.62 15.53 -11.35
C VAL A 98 20.09 14.15 -10.96
N LEU A 99 18.77 13.96 -11.03
CA LEU A 99 18.15 12.66 -10.92
C LEU A 99 17.86 12.09 -12.32
N TYR A 100 18.57 11.05 -12.70
CA TYR A 100 18.26 10.28 -13.90
C TYR A 100 17.21 9.20 -13.57
N LEU A 101 16.22 9.07 -14.44
CA LEU A 101 15.16 8.05 -14.33
C LEU A 101 14.98 7.37 -15.70
N ASP A 102 14.85 6.06 -15.70
CA ASP A 102 14.35 5.33 -16.86
C ASP A 102 12.88 5.68 -17.14
N CYS A 103 12.39 5.40 -18.34
CA CYS A 103 11.00 5.73 -18.72
C CYS A 103 10.00 4.58 -18.51
N ASP A 104 10.43 3.50 -17.89
CA ASP A 104 9.61 2.35 -17.52
C ASP A 104 9.37 2.26 -16.00
N LEU A 105 9.19 3.42 -15.37
CA LEU A 105 8.95 3.53 -13.95
C LEU A 105 7.81 4.51 -13.63
N LEU A 106 7.39 4.51 -12.37
CA LEU A 106 6.44 5.48 -11.80
C LEU A 106 7.02 6.12 -10.57
N ILE A 107 6.80 7.41 -10.43
CA ILE A 107 6.96 8.12 -9.16
C ILE A 107 5.66 7.96 -8.37
N ASN A 108 5.77 7.53 -7.11
CA ASN A 108 4.63 7.22 -6.25
C ASN A 108 4.61 8.05 -4.96
N ASP A 109 5.53 8.99 -4.81
CA ASP A 109 5.59 9.95 -3.70
C ASP A 109 6.49 11.14 -4.08
N LYS A 110 6.66 12.09 -3.15
CA LYS A 110 7.56 13.23 -3.31
C LYS A 110 9.02 12.80 -3.39
N LEU A 111 9.78 13.49 -4.23
CA LEU A 111 11.21 13.23 -4.45
C LEU A 111 12.14 14.06 -3.55
N ASP A 112 11.60 14.85 -2.60
CA ASP A 112 12.40 15.77 -1.78
C ASP A 112 13.51 15.03 -1.02
N SER A 113 13.17 13.97 -0.32
CA SER A 113 14.12 13.16 0.47
C SER A 113 15.23 12.51 -0.36
N LEU A 114 14.98 12.25 -1.65
CA LEU A 114 16.00 11.73 -2.56
C LEU A 114 17.01 12.81 -2.92
N PHE A 115 16.56 14.05 -3.16
CA PHE A 115 17.44 15.18 -3.46
C PHE A 115 18.17 15.74 -2.22
N GLU A 116 17.79 15.35 -1.02
CA GLU A 116 18.46 15.69 0.24
C GLU A 116 19.63 14.75 0.59
N GLN A 117 19.88 13.72 -0.22
CA GLN A 117 21.01 12.81 -0.01
C GLN A 117 22.33 13.52 -0.28
N ASP A 118 23.30 13.32 0.62
CA ASP A 118 24.66 13.82 0.44
C ASP A 118 25.46 12.88 -0.47
N ILE A 119 25.77 13.37 -1.68
CA ILE A 119 26.53 12.64 -2.68
C ILE A 119 27.84 13.34 -3.06
N GLU A 120 28.34 14.29 -2.26
CA GLU A 120 29.53 15.07 -2.59
C GLU A 120 30.76 14.19 -2.88
N GLU A 121 30.96 13.14 -2.08
CA GLU A 121 32.07 12.22 -2.21
C GLU A 121 31.92 11.16 -3.32
N HIS A 122 30.70 10.96 -3.84
CA HIS A 122 30.39 9.90 -4.80
C HIS A 122 30.01 10.45 -6.17
N TYR A 123 30.20 9.64 -7.22
CA TYR A 123 29.69 9.97 -8.58
C TYR A 123 28.19 9.87 -8.68
N ILE A 124 27.61 8.90 -7.97
CA ILE A 124 26.18 8.62 -7.97
C ILE A 124 25.73 8.11 -6.60
N ALA A 125 24.43 8.29 -6.33
CA ALA A 125 23.71 7.43 -5.41
C ALA A 125 22.71 6.58 -6.18
N ALA A 126 22.62 5.29 -5.84
CA ALA A 126 21.84 4.29 -6.57
C ALA A 126 21.29 3.24 -5.61
N ILE A 127 20.48 2.33 -6.13
CA ILE A 127 19.91 1.22 -5.38
C ILE A 127 20.53 -0.10 -5.86
N ARG A 128 20.88 -0.97 -4.92
CA ARG A 128 21.43 -2.28 -5.22
C ARG A 128 20.54 -3.05 -6.20
N ASP A 129 21.16 -3.69 -7.18
CA ASP A 129 20.42 -4.51 -8.13
C ASP A 129 19.78 -5.72 -7.44
N ALA A 130 18.66 -6.18 -7.96
CA ALA A 130 17.86 -7.26 -7.36
C ALA A 130 18.63 -8.59 -7.26
N ASN A 131 19.66 -8.80 -8.09
CA ASN A 131 20.57 -9.95 -8.01
C ASN A 131 21.60 -9.85 -6.87
N GLY A 132 21.63 -8.74 -6.13
CA GLY A 132 22.56 -8.47 -5.03
C GLY A 132 23.95 -8.02 -5.45
N GLN A 133 24.22 -7.89 -6.75
CA GLN A 133 25.52 -7.49 -7.29
C GLN A 133 25.48 -6.09 -7.90
N GLY A 134 26.30 -5.19 -7.37
CA GLY A 134 26.35 -3.82 -7.87
C GLY A 134 25.03 -3.07 -7.69
N PHE A 135 24.75 -2.15 -8.60
CA PHE A 135 23.56 -1.29 -8.56
C PHE A 135 22.77 -1.32 -9.87
N ASN A 136 21.49 -1.03 -9.77
CA ASN A 136 20.60 -0.84 -10.91
C ASN A 136 20.70 0.60 -11.43
N THR A 137 20.79 0.78 -12.75
CA THR A 137 21.00 2.09 -13.39
C THR A 137 19.72 2.84 -13.75
N GLY A 138 18.56 2.30 -13.47
CA GLY A 138 17.29 2.97 -13.83
C GLY A 138 16.91 4.15 -12.95
N VAL A 139 17.52 4.27 -11.77
CA VAL A 139 17.38 5.42 -10.86
C VAL A 139 18.75 5.81 -10.34
N LEU A 140 19.27 6.96 -10.76
CA LEU A 140 20.58 7.46 -10.39
C LEU A 140 20.47 8.92 -9.93
N LEU A 141 20.78 9.19 -8.67
CA LEU A 141 21.06 10.56 -8.25
C LEU A 141 22.53 10.85 -8.57
N ILE A 142 22.79 11.80 -9.44
CA ILE A 142 24.08 12.03 -10.09
C ILE A 142 24.70 13.32 -9.55
N ASN A 143 25.95 13.23 -9.11
CA ASN A 143 26.85 14.36 -8.91
C ASN A 143 27.43 14.77 -10.28
N ASN A 144 26.68 15.59 -11.01
CA ASN A 144 27.01 16.00 -12.37
C ASN A 144 28.23 16.92 -12.41
N GLU A 145 28.52 17.66 -11.34
CA GLU A 145 29.74 18.45 -11.21
C GLU A 145 30.98 17.54 -11.18
N LYS A 146 30.98 16.53 -10.31
CA LYS A 146 32.07 15.52 -10.22
C LYS A 146 32.24 14.76 -11.54
N TRP A 147 31.14 14.42 -12.23
CA TRP A 147 31.22 13.79 -13.55
C TRP A 147 31.96 14.65 -14.57
N ARG A 148 31.72 15.98 -14.59
CA ARG A 148 32.43 16.92 -15.46
C ARG A 148 33.90 17.03 -15.09
N GLN A 149 34.19 17.23 -13.82
CA GLN A 149 35.54 17.48 -13.30
C GLN A 149 36.46 16.24 -13.54
N GLU A 150 35.95 15.06 -13.29
CA GLU A 150 36.72 13.80 -13.37
C GLU A 150 36.52 13.01 -14.68
N LYS A 151 35.84 13.65 -15.65
CA LYS A 151 35.66 13.09 -17.01
C LYS A 151 35.05 11.69 -17.01
N LEU A 152 34.03 11.46 -16.17
CA LEU A 152 33.40 10.13 -16.05
C LEU A 152 32.79 9.66 -17.38
N LYS A 153 32.25 10.57 -18.19
CA LYS A 153 31.71 10.26 -19.52
C LYS A 153 32.77 9.55 -20.40
N GLU A 154 33.97 10.09 -20.45
CA GLU A 154 35.07 9.52 -21.25
C GLU A 154 35.45 8.11 -20.79
N ARG A 155 35.50 7.89 -19.47
CA ARG A 155 35.76 6.56 -18.88
C ARG A 155 34.66 5.55 -19.23
N LEU A 156 33.37 5.98 -19.16
CA LEU A 156 32.23 5.12 -19.56
C LEU A 156 32.28 4.76 -21.06
N ILE A 157 32.62 5.71 -21.92
CA ILE A 157 32.78 5.48 -23.37
C ILE A 157 33.90 4.50 -23.65
N GLU A 158 35.06 4.70 -23.05
CA GLU A 158 36.22 3.81 -23.22
C GLU A 158 35.88 2.38 -22.77
N GLN A 159 35.28 2.23 -21.58
CA GLN A 159 34.87 0.92 -21.07
C GLN A 159 33.80 0.27 -21.96
N SER A 160 32.87 1.05 -22.53
CA SER A 160 31.86 0.52 -23.45
C SER A 160 32.47 -0.08 -24.71
N ILE A 161 33.53 0.52 -25.25
CA ILE A 161 34.25 0.01 -26.41
C ILE A 161 34.93 -1.31 -26.05
N ILE A 162 35.63 -1.36 -24.91
CA ILE A 162 36.34 -2.57 -24.42
C ILE A 162 35.34 -3.70 -24.21
N THR A 163 34.28 -3.46 -23.44
CA THR A 163 33.30 -4.49 -23.10
C THR A 163 32.51 -4.97 -24.32
N THR A 164 32.15 -4.07 -25.26
CA THR A 164 31.53 -4.48 -26.54
C THR A 164 32.36 -5.51 -27.28
N LYS A 165 33.68 -5.29 -27.37
CA LYS A 165 34.61 -6.23 -28.01
C LYS A 165 34.69 -7.57 -27.26
N GLU A 166 34.72 -7.54 -25.94
CA GLU A 166 34.73 -8.76 -25.10
C GLU A 166 33.45 -9.58 -25.26
N VAL A 167 32.30 -8.92 -25.38
CA VAL A 167 30.98 -9.56 -25.63
C VAL A 167 30.98 -10.20 -27.03
N GLU A 168 31.51 -9.53 -28.03
CA GLU A 168 31.61 -10.06 -29.41
C GLU A 168 32.55 -11.25 -29.52
N GLU A 169 33.62 -11.27 -28.73
CA GLU A 169 34.58 -12.39 -28.64
C GLU A 169 34.07 -13.54 -27.76
N GLY A 170 32.85 -13.43 -27.18
CA GLY A 170 32.24 -14.45 -26.32
C GLY A 170 32.91 -14.60 -24.95
N ARG A 171 33.63 -13.58 -24.49
CA ARG A 171 34.33 -13.57 -23.20
C ARG A 171 33.47 -13.07 -22.05
N PHE A 172 32.23 -12.69 -22.34
CA PHE A 172 31.27 -12.14 -21.34
C PHE A 172 30.08 -13.07 -21.19
N GLU A 173 29.86 -13.59 -19.98
CA GLU A 173 28.79 -14.54 -19.70
C GLU A 173 27.40 -13.86 -19.54
N HIS A 174 27.39 -12.67 -18.90
CA HIS A 174 26.18 -11.89 -18.69
C HIS A 174 26.42 -10.40 -18.96
N PHE A 175 25.74 -9.84 -19.95
CA PHE A 175 25.85 -8.43 -20.31
C PHE A 175 24.50 -7.72 -20.23
N ASN A 176 24.41 -6.74 -19.33
CA ASN A 176 23.21 -5.92 -19.07
C ASN A 176 23.35 -4.49 -19.63
N GLY A 177 23.93 -4.34 -20.84
CA GLY A 177 24.07 -3.05 -21.48
C GLY A 177 24.89 -2.06 -20.65
N ASP A 178 24.39 -0.83 -20.53
CA ASP A 178 25.04 0.26 -19.80
C ASP A 178 25.18 -0.03 -18.29
N GLN A 179 24.27 -0.78 -17.68
CA GLN A 179 24.36 -1.17 -16.26
C GLN A 179 25.66 -1.93 -15.98
N THR A 180 26.04 -2.85 -16.87
CA THR A 180 27.34 -3.56 -16.75
C THR A 180 28.51 -2.59 -16.79
N ILE A 181 28.48 -1.63 -17.72
CA ILE A 181 29.54 -0.63 -17.88
C ILE A 181 29.68 0.25 -16.65
N PHE A 182 28.57 0.79 -16.14
CA PHE A 182 28.59 1.60 -14.92
C PHE A 182 29.17 0.84 -13.73
N ASN A 183 28.74 -0.41 -13.52
CA ASN A 183 29.23 -1.23 -12.41
C ASN A 183 30.72 -1.58 -12.57
N GLN A 184 31.24 -1.73 -13.80
CA GLN A 184 32.66 -1.92 -14.05
C GLN A 184 33.50 -0.66 -13.77
N VAL A 185 33.01 0.51 -14.17
CA VAL A 185 33.75 1.78 -14.06
C VAL A 185 33.73 2.32 -12.64
N LEU A 186 32.59 2.24 -11.94
CA LEU A 186 32.41 2.82 -10.61
C LEU A 186 32.75 1.83 -9.49
N GLN A 187 32.63 0.52 -9.72
CA GLN A 187 32.88 -0.52 -8.72
C GLN A 187 32.17 -0.23 -7.39
N ASP A 188 32.91 0.16 -6.37
CA ASP A 188 32.38 0.46 -5.03
C ASP A 188 32.21 1.98 -4.78
N ASP A 189 32.52 2.85 -5.77
CA ASP A 189 32.42 4.31 -5.62
C ASP A 189 31.02 4.85 -5.97
N TRP A 190 30.04 4.42 -5.17
CA TRP A 190 28.67 4.89 -5.23
C TRP A 190 28.02 4.82 -3.85
N LEU A 191 27.04 5.71 -3.59
CA LEU A 191 26.26 5.71 -2.37
C LEU A 191 25.05 4.80 -2.52
N GLU A 192 24.90 3.83 -1.61
CA GLU A 192 23.73 2.95 -1.60
C GLU A 192 22.52 3.64 -0.99
N LEU A 193 21.44 3.76 -1.76
CA LEU A 193 20.18 4.32 -1.32
C LEU A 193 19.22 3.25 -0.78
N GLY A 194 18.26 3.68 0.03
CA GLY A 194 17.17 2.83 0.50
C GLY A 194 16.31 2.28 -0.66
N ARG A 195 15.90 1.03 -0.51
CA ARG A 195 15.18 0.28 -1.56
C ARG A 195 13.85 0.90 -2.01
N ALA A 196 13.24 1.77 -1.20
CA ALA A 196 12.04 2.51 -1.57
C ALA A 196 12.23 3.41 -2.81
N TYR A 197 13.47 3.83 -3.10
CA TYR A 197 13.78 4.70 -4.24
C TYR A 197 13.98 3.98 -5.58
N ASN A 198 13.94 2.64 -5.58
CA ASN A 198 13.91 1.85 -6.84
C ASN A 198 13.35 0.45 -6.54
N LEU A 199 12.05 0.35 -6.35
CA LEU A 199 11.38 -0.94 -6.21
C LEU A 199 11.37 -1.67 -7.56
N GLN A 200 12.22 -2.66 -7.74
CA GLN A 200 12.43 -3.39 -8.98
C GLN A 200 11.36 -4.48 -9.19
N VAL A 201 10.25 -4.10 -9.79
CA VAL A 201 9.10 -4.98 -10.04
C VAL A 201 9.40 -5.96 -11.17
N GLY A 202 9.04 -7.22 -10.96
CA GLY A 202 9.29 -8.33 -11.89
C GLY A 202 10.52 -9.15 -11.50
N HIS A 203 11.49 -8.59 -10.80
CA HIS A 203 12.62 -9.35 -10.25
C HIS A 203 12.23 -10.21 -9.04
N ASP A 204 11.12 -9.95 -8.36
CA ASP A 204 10.58 -10.79 -7.31
C ASP A 204 10.35 -12.25 -7.78
N VAL A 205 9.81 -12.43 -8.97
CA VAL A 205 9.66 -13.77 -9.57
C VAL A 205 11.01 -14.40 -9.90
N VAL A 206 11.91 -13.62 -10.52
CA VAL A 206 13.26 -14.10 -10.89
C VAL A 206 14.04 -14.49 -9.62
N ALA A 207 13.96 -13.68 -8.58
CA ALA A 207 14.64 -13.92 -7.31
C ALA A 207 14.10 -15.18 -6.60
N LEU A 208 12.79 -15.44 -6.66
CA LEU A 208 12.20 -16.66 -6.12
C LEU A 208 12.81 -17.91 -6.76
N TYR A 209 12.92 -17.94 -8.10
CA TYR A 209 13.50 -19.09 -8.82
C TYR A 209 15.01 -19.26 -8.62
N ASN A 210 15.72 -18.17 -8.31
CA ASN A 210 17.17 -18.19 -8.12
C ASN A 210 17.59 -18.15 -6.63
N ASN A 211 16.65 -18.27 -5.69
CA ASN A 211 16.89 -18.16 -4.25
C ASN A 211 17.53 -16.82 -3.81
N TRP A 212 17.23 -15.73 -4.50
CA TRP A 212 17.69 -14.37 -4.17
C TRP A 212 16.73 -13.64 -3.23
N GLN A 213 15.96 -14.36 -2.43
CA GLN A 213 14.88 -13.80 -1.61
C GLN A 213 15.34 -12.75 -0.60
N GLU A 214 16.56 -12.88 -0.11
CA GLU A 214 17.19 -11.89 0.77
C GLU A 214 17.39 -10.51 0.12
N HIS A 215 17.45 -10.48 -1.23
CA HIS A 215 17.61 -9.26 -2.02
C HIS A 215 16.29 -8.69 -2.51
N LEU A 216 15.16 -9.39 -2.27
CA LEU A 216 13.83 -8.92 -2.66
C LEU A 216 13.43 -7.66 -1.91
N THR A 217 12.97 -6.71 -2.66
CA THR A 217 12.50 -5.43 -2.15
C THR A 217 10.99 -5.46 -2.00
N PHE A 218 10.52 -5.62 -0.77
CA PHE A 218 9.12 -5.47 -0.40
C PHE A 218 8.95 -4.18 0.40
N SER A 219 8.98 -3.02 -0.28
CA SER A 219 8.59 -1.77 0.35
C SER A 219 7.07 -1.64 0.29
N ASP A 220 6.43 -1.43 1.44
CA ASP A 220 5.00 -1.17 1.50
C ASP A 220 4.64 0.22 0.94
N GLN A 221 5.61 1.13 0.86
CA GLN A 221 5.46 2.48 0.33
C GLN A 221 6.68 2.86 -0.53
N PRO A 222 6.82 2.33 -1.74
CA PRO A 222 7.90 2.72 -2.62
C PRO A 222 7.70 4.16 -3.13
N VAL A 223 8.77 4.93 -3.15
CA VAL A 223 8.82 6.27 -3.77
C VAL A 223 8.93 6.14 -5.29
N VAL A 224 9.76 5.19 -5.74
CA VAL A 224 9.93 4.88 -7.17
C VAL A 224 9.63 3.41 -7.42
N ILE A 225 8.73 3.14 -8.36
CA ILE A 225 8.34 1.81 -8.81
C ILE A 225 8.91 1.61 -10.22
N HIS A 226 9.82 0.66 -10.38
CA HIS A 226 10.54 0.41 -11.63
C HIS A 226 10.23 -0.98 -12.19
N PHE A 227 9.70 -1.05 -13.38
CA PHE A 227 9.33 -2.30 -14.05
C PHE A 227 10.52 -2.85 -14.83
N THR A 228 11.49 -3.43 -14.13
CA THR A 228 12.85 -3.72 -14.61
C THR A 228 12.96 -4.87 -15.60
N THR A 229 12.06 -5.85 -15.63
CA THR A 229 12.16 -7.00 -16.52
C THR A 229 11.54 -6.73 -17.90
N TYR A 230 11.72 -7.65 -18.86
CA TYR A 230 11.04 -7.60 -20.16
C TYR A 230 9.51 -7.72 -20.05
N ARG A 231 9.00 -8.17 -18.89
CA ARG A 231 7.59 -8.33 -18.59
C ARG A 231 7.05 -7.00 -18.06
N LYS A 232 6.67 -6.12 -18.96
CA LYS A 232 6.20 -4.77 -18.65
C LYS A 232 4.69 -4.72 -18.39
N PRO A 233 4.16 -3.76 -17.60
CA PRO A 233 2.73 -3.62 -17.33
C PRO A 233 1.87 -3.44 -18.58
N TRP A 234 2.42 -2.93 -19.67
CA TRP A 234 1.74 -2.72 -20.96
C TRP A 234 1.89 -3.89 -21.95
N THR A 235 2.69 -4.91 -21.64
CA THR A 235 2.90 -6.06 -22.54
C THR A 235 2.49 -7.38 -21.94
N THR A 236 2.56 -7.55 -20.62
CA THR A 236 2.32 -8.81 -19.95
C THR A 236 1.57 -8.67 -18.65
N LEU A 237 0.95 -9.77 -18.16
CA LEU A 237 0.26 -9.83 -16.87
C LEU A 237 1.20 -10.03 -15.68
N ILE A 238 2.43 -10.45 -15.90
CA ILE A 238 3.36 -10.86 -14.81
C ILE A 238 3.83 -9.68 -13.95
N ALA A 239 3.92 -8.47 -14.49
CA ALA A 239 4.25 -7.27 -13.72
C ALA A 239 3.03 -6.73 -12.94
N ASN A 240 2.21 -7.60 -12.39
CA ASN A 240 0.91 -7.25 -11.82
C ASN A 240 0.97 -6.34 -10.61
N ARG A 241 2.01 -6.46 -9.77
CA ARG A 241 2.08 -5.75 -8.48
C ARG A 241 2.08 -4.26 -8.64
N TYR A 242 1.88 -3.57 -9.53
CA TYR A 242 1.68 -2.13 -9.75
C TYR A 242 1.20 -1.86 -11.18
N ARG A 243 0.73 -2.91 -11.88
CA ARG A 243 0.23 -2.79 -13.24
C ARG A 243 -0.94 -1.81 -13.32
N ASP A 244 -1.91 -1.96 -12.39
CA ASP A 244 -3.10 -1.10 -12.37
C ASP A 244 -2.74 0.37 -12.10
N LEU A 245 -1.75 0.63 -11.24
CA LEU A 245 -1.26 1.98 -11.01
C LEU A 245 -0.59 2.57 -12.27
N TRP A 246 0.14 1.75 -13.04
CA TRP A 246 0.72 2.19 -14.30
C TRP A 246 -0.38 2.60 -15.28
N TRP A 247 -1.43 1.81 -15.40
CA TRP A 247 -2.57 2.14 -16.26
C TRP A 247 -3.36 3.34 -15.77
N GLN A 248 -3.53 3.53 -14.47
CA GLN A 248 -4.14 4.75 -13.93
C GLN A 248 -3.36 6.01 -14.36
N PHE A 249 -2.02 6.01 -14.27
CA PHE A 249 -1.21 7.15 -14.74
C PHE A 249 -1.20 7.27 -16.25
N HIS A 250 -1.22 6.16 -16.98
CA HIS A 250 -1.33 6.14 -18.43
C HIS A 250 -2.60 6.85 -18.89
N ASP A 251 -3.75 6.48 -18.34
CA ASP A 251 -5.07 6.97 -18.71
C ASP A 251 -5.40 8.35 -18.09
N LEU A 252 -4.58 8.80 -17.14
CA LEU A 252 -4.77 10.08 -16.47
C LEU A 252 -4.73 11.23 -17.46
N GLU A 253 -5.78 12.06 -17.47
CA GLU A 253 -5.78 13.28 -18.26
C GLU A 253 -4.86 14.35 -17.66
N TRP A 254 -4.16 15.08 -18.50
CA TRP A 254 -3.26 16.14 -18.05
C TRP A 254 -3.94 17.21 -17.18
N SER A 255 -5.22 17.51 -17.43
CA SER A 255 -6.01 18.43 -16.61
C SER A 255 -6.26 17.92 -15.20
N GLN A 256 -6.35 16.60 -15.00
CA GLN A 256 -6.55 15.98 -13.70
C GLN A 256 -5.33 16.16 -12.79
N ILE A 257 -4.11 16.24 -13.36
CA ILE A 257 -2.91 16.58 -12.59
C ILE A 257 -3.02 17.99 -11.99
N LEU A 258 -3.53 18.97 -12.75
CA LEU A 258 -3.78 20.31 -12.22
C LEU A 258 -4.87 20.31 -11.15
N GLN A 259 -5.96 19.58 -11.38
CA GLN A 259 -7.06 19.44 -10.44
C GLN A 259 -6.61 18.80 -9.13
N TYR A 260 -5.72 17.81 -9.18
CA TYR A 260 -5.11 17.23 -7.98
C TYR A 260 -4.40 18.30 -7.14
N HIS A 261 -3.59 19.15 -7.75
CA HIS A 261 -2.83 20.17 -7.03
C HIS A 261 -3.67 21.30 -6.43
N ILE A 262 -4.92 21.46 -6.85
CA ILE A 262 -5.89 22.39 -6.26
C ILE A 262 -6.94 21.70 -5.39
N GLY A 263 -6.82 20.38 -5.18
CA GLY A 263 -7.71 19.59 -4.33
C GLY A 263 -9.06 19.22 -4.96
N GLU A 264 -9.22 19.36 -6.28
CA GLU A 264 -10.45 19.01 -7.02
C GLU A 264 -10.41 17.60 -7.62
N PHE A 265 -9.28 16.93 -7.59
CA PHE A 265 -9.10 15.58 -8.10
C PHE A 265 -8.08 14.82 -7.24
N GLU A 266 -8.38 13.58 -6.97
CA GLU A 266 -7.44 12.62 -6.39
C GLU A 266 -7.53 11.35 -7.23
N LEU A 267 -6.37 10.75 -7.54
CA LEU A 267 -6.37 9.38 -8.06
C LEU A 267 -7.16 8.56 -7.06
N LEU A 268 -8.17 7.89 -7.56
CA LEU A 268 -8.90 6.94 -6.72
C LEU A 268 -7.83 6.13 -5.99
N PRO A 269 -7.85 6.12 -4.64
CA PRO A 269 -6.94 5.28 -3.90
C PRO A 269 -7.04 3.92 -4.57
N ARG A 270 -5.88 3.32 -4.89
CA ARG A 270 -5.87 1.99 -5.52
C ARG A 270 -7.04 1.23 -4.96
N LEU A 271 -7.79 0.59 -5.83
CA LEU A 271 -8.91 -0.30 -5.51
C LEU A 271 -8.57 -1.35 -4.43
N ASP A 272 -7.68 -0.99 -3.54
CA ASP A 272 -7.27 -1.70 -2.33
C ASP A 272 -8.45 -1.96 -1.38
N ARG A 273 -9.64 -1.42 -1.71
CA ARG A 273 -10.87 -1.56 -0.91
C ARG A 273 -12.14 -1.72 -1.73
N GLU A 274 -12.09 -2.07 -3.00
CA GLU A 274 -13.26 -2.65 -3.64
C GLU A 274 -13.53 -4.00 -2.99
N PHE A 275 -14.81 -4.32 -2.89
CA PHE A 275 -15.19 -5.66 -2.45
C PHE A 275 -14.58 -6.69 -3.40
N SER A 276 -13.84 -7.64 -2.87
CA SER A 276 -13.02 -8.51 -3.69
C SER A 276 -13.16 -9.98 -3.32
N CYS A 277 -13.09 -10.80 -4.36
CA CYS A 277 -13.01 -12.25 -4.26
C CYS A 277 -11.62 -12.72 -4.66
N LEU A 278 -11.08 -13.73 -3.98
CA LEU A 278 -9.81 -14.37 -4.30
C LEU A 278 -10.01 -15.84 -4.64
N THR A 279 -9.35 -16.29 -5.70
CA THR A 279 -9.17 -17.71 -6.03
C THR A 279 -7.69 -17.98 -6.24
N LEU A 280 -7.08 -18.90 -5.49
CA LEU A 280 -5.77 -19.46 -5.80
C LEU A 280 -5.97 -20.80 -6.52
N THR A 281 -5.38 -20.94 -7.70
CA THR A 281 -5.66 -22.10 -8.57
C THR A 281 -4.39 -22.75 -9.13
N ASN A 282 -4.44 -24.05 -9.34
CA ASN A 282 -3.51 -24.85 -10.12
C ASN A 282 -4.17 -25.44 -11.38
N SER A 283 -5.38 -24.97 -11.72
CA SER A 283 -6.15 -25.37 -12.88
C SER A 283 -6.55 -24.16 -13.73
N GLN A 284 -6.72 -24.34 -15.03
CA GLN A 284 -7.31 -23.34 -15.90
C GLN A 284 -8.85 -23.31 -15.86
N ASP A 285 -9.44 -24.36 -15.27
CA ASP A 285 -10.89 -24.51 -15.21
C ASP A 285 -11.40 -23.99 -13.87
N LEU A 286 -12.07 -22.84 -13.94
CA LEU A 286 -12.78 -22.21 -12.82
C LEU A 286 -14.28 -22.29 -13.11
N GLU A 287 -15.01 -22.98 -12.24
CA GLU A 287 -16.44 -23.19 -12.41
C GLU A 287 -17.21 -21.89 -12.30
N GLY A 288 -18.05 -21.58 -13.29
CA GLY A 288 -18.95 -20.41 -13.29
C GLY A 288 -18.27 -19.04 -13.29
N ILE A 289 -16.97 -18.95 -13.56
CA ILE A 289 -16.22 -17.68 -13.41
C ILE A 289 -16.72 -16.59 -14.37
N GLU A 290 -17.04 -16.93 -15.63
CA GLU A 290 -17.50 -15.94 -16.60
C GLU A 290 -18.86 -15.37 -16.23
N GLU A 291 -19.76 -16.20 -15.70
CA GLU A 291 -21.07 -15.78 -15.18
C GLU A 291 -20.91 -14.88 -13.94
N LEU A 292 -20.01 -15.25 -13.02
CA LEU A 292 -19.74 -14.45 -11.82
C LEU A 292 -19.20 -13.06 -12.17
N VAL A 293 -18.17 -12.97 -13.02
CA VAL A 293 -17.54 -11.68 -13.36
C VAL A 293 -18.47 -10.77 -14.17
N THR A 294 -19.35 -11.34 -15.01
CA THR A 294 -20.31 -10.55 -15.79
C THR A 294 -21.51 -10.08 -14.98
N ALA A 295 -21.93 -10.87 -13.97
CA ALA A 295 -23.05 -10.50 -13.10
C ALA A 295 -22.69 -9.55 -11.95
N LEU A 296 -21.40 -9.45 -11.60
CA LEU A 296 -20.87 -8.77 -10.42
C LEU A 296 -19.83 -7.71 -10.82
N LEU A 297 -20.20 -6.76 -11.68
CA LEU A 297 -19.28 -5.76 -12.24
C LEU A 297 -18.60 -4.87 -11.18
N ASP A 298 -19.20 -4.74 -10.00
CA ASP A 298 -18.70 -3.95 -8.88
C ASP A 298 -17.84 -4.78 -7.89
N VAL A 299 -17.57 -6.05 -8.19
CA VAL A 299 -16.74 -6.95 -7.38
C VAL A 299 -15.46 -7.25 -8.13
N VAL A 300 -14.32 -7.08 -7.49
CA VAL A 300 -13.02 -7.41 -8.08
C VAL A 300 -12.70 -8.88 -7.85
N PHE A 301 -12.33 -9.59 -8.90
CA PHE A 301 -11.94 -10.99 -8.85
C PHE A 301 -10.42 -11.13 -9.01
N HIS A 302 -9.75 -11.48 -7.92
CA HIS A 302 -8.33 -11.83 -7.92
C HIS A 302 -8.18 -13.32 -8.21
N ILE A 303 -7.56 -13.67 -9.31
CA ILE A 303 -7.23 -15.05 -9.68
C ILE A 303 -5.72 -15.19 -9.62
N ALA A 304 -5.22 -16.04 -8.73
CA ALA A 304 -3.79 -16.21 -8.47
C ALA A 304 -3.33 -17.65 -8.80
N ALA A 305 -2.10 -17.80 -9.27
CA ALA A 305 -1.47 -19.08 -9.51
C ALA A 305 0.02 -19.02 -9.23
N TRP A 306 0.61 -20.11 -8.74
CA TRP A 306 2.07 -20.24 -8.56
C TRP A 306 2.83 -20.34 -9.87
N THR A 307 2.16 -20.74 -10.94
CA THR A 307 2.70 -20.94 -12.28
C THR A 307 2.17 -19.91 -13.27
N ASP A 308 2.65 -19.94 -14.49
CA ASP A 308 2.04 -19.23 -15.61
C ASP A 308 0.57 -19.68 -15.79
N MET A 309 -0.25 -18.76 -16.23
CA MET A 309 -1.65 -19.02 -16.51
C MET A 309 -1.85 -19.39 -17.99
N GLY A 310 -2.64 -20.42 -18.21
CA GLY A 310 -3.00 -20.83 -19.56
C GLY A 310 -4.06 -19.93 -20.22
N ASP A 311 -4.36 -20.21 -21.49
CA ASP A 311 -5.21 -19.37 -22.34
C ASP A 311 -6.62 -19.12 -21.78
N LYS A 312 -7.22 -20.08 -21.07
CA LYS A 312 -8.56 -19.90 -20.49
C LYS A 312 -8.57 -18.81 -19.43
N LEU A 313 -7.57 -18.77 -18.56
CA LEU A 313 -7.46 -17.75 -17.51
C LEU A 313 -7.03 -16.40 -18.09
N THR A 314 -6.06 -16.39 -19.02
CA THR A 314 -5.57 -15.13 -19.60
C THR A 314 -6.65 -14.39 -20.42
N LYS A 315 -7.62 -15.10 -21.00
CA LYS A 315 -8.76 -14.48 -21.67
C LYS A 315 -9.68 -13.69 -20.72
N LEU A 316 -9.70 -14.04 -19.44
CA LEU A 316 -10.53 -13.33 -18.46
C LEU A 316 -10.08 -11.87 -18.23
N VAL A 317 -8.90 -11.48 -18.70
CA VAL A 317 -8.41 -10.09 -18.62
C VAL A 317 -9.28 -9.09 -19.41
N VAL A 318 -10.15 -9.57 -20.31
CA VAL A 318 -11.12 -8.71 -21.02
C VAL A 318 -12.17 -8.11 -20.09
N TYR A 319 -12.36 -8.68 -18.90
CA TYR A 319 -13.28 -8.18 -17.90
C TYR A 319 -12.57 -7.17 -16.98
N ASP A 320 -13.06 -5.94 -16.91
CA ASP A 320 -12.44 -4.84 -16.15
C ASP A 320 -12.32 -5.11 -14.65
N ASN A 321 -13.16 -6.00 -14.13
CA ASN A 321 -13.18 -6.40 -12.73
C ASN A 321 -12.36 -7.67 -12.43
N VAL A 322 -11.58 -8.19 -13.36
CA VAL A 322 -10.67 -9.33 -13.16
C VAL A 322 -9.23 -8.86 -13.00
N ARG A 323 -8.53 -9.42 -12.01
CA ARG A 323 -7.10 -9.22 -11.75
C ARG A 323 -6.39 -10.57 -11.73
N LEU A 324 -5.54 -10.82 -12.72
CA LEU A 324 -4.77 -12.06 -12.81
C LEU A 324 -3.40 -11.88 -12.15
N HIS A 325 -3.02 -12.87 -11.33
CA HIS A 325 -1.75 -12.92 -10.61
C HIS A 325 -0.98 -14.21 -10.97
N PRO A 326 -0.45 -14.34 -12.20
CA PRO A 326 0.40 -15.47 -12.56
C PRO A 326 1.74 -15.41 -11.83
N GLN A 327 2.31 -16.57 -11.52
CA GLN A 327 3.58 -16.70 -10.80
C GLN A 327 3.62 -15.84 -9.52
N ILE A 328 2.53 -15.89 -8.75
CA ILE A 328 2.42 -15.09 -7.52
C ILE A 328 3.49 -15.51 -6.52
N VAL A 329 4.07 -14.54 -5.81
CA VAL A 329 5.05 -14.81 -4.74
C VAL A 329 4.38 -14.76 -3.36
N PRO A 330 4.89 -15.51 -2.36
CA PRO A 330 4.24 -15.63 -1.06
C PRO A 330 3.88 -14.30 -0.40
N PRO A 331 4.74 -13.27 -0.33
CA PRO A 331 4.39 -12.00 0.31
C PRO A 331 3.23 -11.26 -0.38
N VAL A 332 3.12 -11.39 -1.71
CA VAL A 332 2.00 -10.80 -2.47
C VAL A 332 0.71 -11.55 -2.19
N LEU A 333 0.77 -12.90 -2.14
CA LEU A 333 -0.38 -13.73 -1.79
C LEU A 333 -0.87 -13.45 -0.37
N GLU A 334 0.04 -13.33 0.61
CA GLU A 334 -0.32 -12.95 1.98
C GLU A 334 -1.03 -11.59 2.04
N LYS A 335 -0.57 -10.63 1.28
CA LYS A 335 -1.22 -9.31 1.19
C LYS A 335 -2.61 -9.42 0.55
N LEU A 336 -2.78 -10.23 -0.50
CA LEU A 336 -4.09 -10.48 -1.11
C LEU A 336 -5.03 -11.18 -0.13
N LYS A 337 -4.60 -12.23 0.56
CA LYS A 337 -5.40 -12.94 1.57
C LYS A 337 -5.96 -11.99 2.63
N ARG A 338 -5.14 -11.03 3.12
CA ARG A 338 -5.56 -10.05 4.14
C ARG A 338 -6.54 -8.98 3.63
N LYS A 339 -6.59 -8.76 2.33
CA LYS A 339 -7.42 -7.71 1.71
C LYS A 339 -8.71 -8.25 1.09
N THR A 340 -8.79 -9.54 0.90
CA THR A 340 -9.92 -10.23 0.27
C THR A 340 -11.11 -10.30 1.21
N ASP A 341 -12.30 -10.08 0.67
CA ASP A 341 -13.56 -10.16 1.40
C ASP A 341 -14.17 -11.57 1.34
N ILE A 342 -14.00 -12.28 0.24
CA ILE A 342 -14.49 -13.67 0.03
C ILE A 342 -13.41 -14.49 -0.67
N TYR A 343 -13.23 -15.73 -0.26
CA TYR A 343 -12.48 -16.72 -1.01
C TYR A 343 -13.44 -17.61 -1.83
N LEU A 344 -13.15 -17.73 -3.13
CA LEU A 344 -13.93 -18.60 -4.03
C LEU A 344 -13.15 -19.89 -4.29
N ASP A 345 -13.64 -20.99 -3.77
CA ASP A 345 -13.11 -22.33 -4.00
C ASP A 345 -13.86 -22.96 -5.18
N ILE A 346 -13.54 -22.47 -6.39
CA ILE A 346 -14.26 -22.79 -7.64
C ILE A 346 -13.36 -23.45 -8.71
N HIS A 347 -12.12 -23.79 -8.40
CA HIS A 347 -11.22 -24.41 -9.37
C HIS A 347 -11.35 -25.93 -9.39
N GLN A 348 -11.14 -26.53 -10.56
CA GLN A 348 -11.27 -27.98 -10.79
C GLN A 348 -9.99 -28.79 -10.44
N GLY A 349 -8.95 -28.14 -9.90
CA GLY A 349 -7.71 -28.80 -9.49
C GLY A 349 -7.79 -29.42 -8.11
N SER A 350 -6.65 -29.78 -7.53
CA SER A 350 -6.54 -30.15 -6.10
C SER A 350 -6.37 -28.89 -5.24
N GLU A 351 -6.73 -28.95 -3.97
CA GLU A 351 -6.47 -27.85 -3.00
C GLU A 351 -5.01 -27.38 -3.08
N VAL A 352 -4.81 -26.05 -3.19
CA VAL A 352 -3.49 -25.46 -3.27
C VAL A 352 -3.00 -25.07 -1.89
N GLU A 353 -1.96 -25.77 -1.39
CA GLU A 353 -1.17 -25.44 -0.20
C GLU A 353 -1.96 -25.04 1.06
N SER A 354 -3.03 -25.72 1.38
CA SER A 354 -3.86 -25.42 2.56
C SER A 354 -4.40 -23.98 2.60
N ILE A 355 -4.62 -23.37 1.43
CA ILE A 355 -5.13 -21.99 1.32
C ILE A 355 -6.45 -21.82 2.08
N LEU A 356 -7.33 -22.83 2.06
CA LEU A 356 -8.62 -22.78 2.73
C LEU A 356 -8.48 -22.64 4.25
N ARG A 357 -7.49 -23.33 4.84
CA ARG A 357 -7.17 -23.17 6.26
C ARG A 357 -6.69 -21.75 6.57
N ASP A 358 -5.84 -21.19 5.69
CA ASP A 358 -5.27 -19.85 5.90
C ASP A 358 -6.35 -18.77 5.81
N VAL A 359 -7.20 -18.79 4.77
CA VAL A 359 -8.27 -17.79 4.61
C VAL A 359 -9.32 -17.91 5.71
N ARG A 360 -9.59 -19.14 6.19
CA ARG A 360 -10.45 -19.36 7.35
C ARG A 360 -9.86 -18.71 8.61
N ASN A 361 -8.56 -18.87 8.83
CA ASN A 361 -7.88 -18.26 9.99
C ASN A 361 -7.93 -16.73 9.95
N PHE A 362 -8.07 -16.13 8.76
CA PHE A 362 -8.34 -14.69 8.59
C PHE A 362 -9.82 -14.32 8.74
N GLY A 363 -10.70 -15.28 9.03
CA GLY A 363 -12.15 -15.02 9.11
C GLY A 363 -12.81 -14.73 7.77
N ILE A 364 -12.19 -15.10 6.66
CA ILE A 364 -12.71 -14.85 5.31
C ILE A 364 -13.73 -15.96 4.97
N PRO A 365 -14.96 -15.61 4.60
CA PRO A 365 -15.95 -16.59 4.15
C PRO A 365 -15.48 -17.30 2.88
N ILE A 366 -15.74 -18.62 2.81
CA ILE A 366 -15.39 -19.45 1.68
C ILE A 366 -16.67 -19.87 0.99
N LEU A 367 -16.78 -19.59 -0.31
CA LEU A 367 -17.88 -20.03 -1.17
C LEU A 367 -17.33 -21.04 -2.20
N SER A 368 -18.06 -22.12 -2.42
CA SER A 368 -17.68 -23.17 -3.37
C SER A 368 -18.89 -23.74 -4.10
N PHE A 369 -18.65 -24.35 -5.25
CA PHE A 369 -19.65 -25.25 -5.85
C PHE A 369 -19.47 -26.67 -5.32
N SER A 370 -20.55 -27.46 -5.33
CA SER A 370 -20.55 -28.85 -4.86
C SER A 370 -19.54 -29.75 -5.59
N ASN A 371 -19.22 -29.41 -6.86
CA ASN A 371 -18.25 -30.13 -7.68
C ASN A 371 -16.80 -29.60 -7.61
N THR A 372 -16.57 -28.47 -6.92
CA THR A 372 -15.22 -27.89 -6.74
C THR A 372 -14.79 -27.78 -5.30
N GLN A 373 -15.64 -28.16 -4.35
CA GLN A 373 -15.36 -28.05 -2.93
C GLN A 373 -14.14 -28.85 -2.51
N HIS A 374 -13.17 -28.18 -1.89
CA HIS A 374 -12.01 -28.80 -1.28
C HIS A 374 -12.11 -28.76 0.25
N GLY A 375 -11.92 -29.90 0.89
CA GLY A 375 -11.91 -30.03 2.35
C GLY A 375 -13.27 -29.76 3.02
N MET A 376 -13.25 -29.65 4.37
CA MET A 376 -14.43 -29.36 5.18
C MET A 376 -14.13 -28.14 6.10
N TYR A 377 -14.26 -26.94 5.55
CA TYR A 377 -13.88 -25.71 6.24
C TYR A 377 -15.06 -24.74 6.53
N ASN A 378 -16.25 -25.25 6.82
CA ASN A 378 -17.47 -24.43 6.99
C ASN A 378 -17.76 -23.53 5.79
N GLN A 379 -17.69 -24.07 4.61
CA GLN A 379 -17.94 -23.35 3.36
C GLN A 379 -19.43 -23.22 3.10
N MET A 380 -19.82 -22.12 2.42
CA MET A 380 -21.13 -22.04 1.79
C MET A 380 -21.03 -22.76 0.44
N VAL A 381 -21.71 -23.89 0.31
CA VAL A 381 -21.66 -24.75 -0.87
C VAL A 381 -22.93 -24.58 -1.68
N PHE A 382 -22.78 -24.32 -2.98
CA PHE A 382 -23.87 -24.12 -3.95
C PHE A 382 -23.82 -25.24 -4.99
N ASP A 383 -24.97 -25.62 -5.50
CA ASP A 383 -24.99 -26.47 -6.65
C ASP A 383 -24.60 -25.68 -7.92
N LYS A 384 -23.95 -26.36 -8.85
CA LYS A 384 -23.44 -25.71 -10.07
C LYS A 384 -24.57 -25.07 -10.88
N GLU A 385 -25.76 -25.71 -10.91
CA GLU A 385 -26.94 -25.24 -11.59
C GLU A 385 -27.56 -24.00 -10.93
N ASP A 386 -27.22 -23.73 -9.66
CA ASP A 386 -27.75 -22.63 -8.85
C ASP A 386 -26.77 -21.47 -8.67
N ILE A 387 -25.95 -21.18 -9.69
CA ILE A 387 -24.96 -20.09 -9.68
C ILE A 387 -25.57 -18.75 -9.26
N ASN A 388 -26.84 -18.51 -9.55
CA ASN A 388 -27.53 -17.29 -9.14
C ASN A 388 -27.60 -17.13 -7.63
N LEU A 389 -27.67 -18.23 -6.86
CA LEU A 389 -27.63 -18.16 -5.39
C LEU A 389 -26.26 -17.73 -4.88
N MET A 390 -25.17 -18.18 -5.51
CA MET A 390 -23.82 -17.69 -5.19
C MET A 390 -23.67 -16.21 -5.55
N ILE A 391 -24.19 -15.76 -6.70
CA ILE A 391 -24.19 -14.35 -7.11
C ILE A 391 -24.94 -13.49 -6.08
N GLU A 392 -26.13 -13.93 -5.63
CA GLU A 392 -26.90 -13.24 -4.62
C GLU A 392 -26.15 -13.18 -3.28
N ALA A 393 -25.54 -14.28 -2.84
CA ALA A 393 -24.73 -14.32 -1.63
C ALA A 393 -23.55 -13.31 -1.71
N ILE A 394 -22.83 -13.26 -2.83
CA ILE A 394 -21.75 -12.30 -3.03
C ILE A 394 -22.28 -10.85 -3.02
N LYS A 395 -23.42 -10.57 -3.66
CA LYS A 395 -24.07 -9.25 -3.62
C LYS A 395 -24.45 -8.83 -2.21
N ASP A 396 -24.99 -9.76 -1.44
CA ASP A 396 -25.33 -9.51 -0.04
C ASP A 396 -24.10 -9.17 0.79
N TYR A 397 -23.02 -9.92 0.65
CA TYR A 397 -21.74 -9.60 1.28
C TYR A 397 -21.19 -8.24 0.83
N ALA A 398 -21.22 -7.93 -0.48
CA ALA A 398 -20.76 -6.67 -1.03
C ALA A 398 -21.61 -5.48 -0.55
N SER A 399 -22.93 -5.61 -0.54
CA SER A 399 -23.86 -4.58 -0.09
C SER A 399 -23.65 -4.25 1.38
N ASN A 400 -23.47 -5.27 2.21
CA ASN A 400 -23.21 -5.10 3.63
C ASN A 400 -21.81 -4.51 3.88
N SER A 401 -20.81 -4.87 3.07
CA SER A 401 -19.48 -4.26 3.12
C SER A 401 -19.52 -2.80 2.66
N ARG A 402 -20.31 -2.44 1.64
CA ARG A 402 -20.54 -1.04 1.21
C ARG A 402 -21.27 -0.23 2.26
N PHE A 403 -22.32 -0.78 2.85
CA PHE A 403 -23.02 -0.15 3.97
C PHE A 403 -22.04 0.16 5.10
N LEU A 404 -21.13 -0.75 5.42
CA LEU A 404 -20.06 -0.54 6.39
C LEU A 404 -19.01 0.50 5.91
N LYS A 405 -18.80 0.66 4.60
CA LYS A 405 -17.87 1.67 4.03
C LYS A 405 -18.48 3.09 4.03
N ASP A 406 -19.73 3.24 3.60
CA ASP A 406 -20.45 4.54 3.63
C ASP A 406 -20.67 4.99 5.06
N TYR A 407 -20.89 4.05 5.96
CA TYR A 407 -21.00 4.26 7.39
C TYR A 407 -19.64 4.62 8.03
N ASN A 408 -18.50 4.16 7.48
CA ASN A 408 -17.14 4.38 8.00
C ASN A 408 -16.62 5.82 7.84
N GLN A 409 -17.22 6.68 7.03
CA GLN A 409 -16.90 8.12 6.98
C GLN A 409 -17.44 8.91 8.18
N GLY A 410 -18.06 8.25 9.15
CA GLY A 410 -18.53 8.78 10.42
C GLY A 410 -18.67 7.71 11.50
N THR A 411 -18.15 6.51 11.31
CA THR A 411 -18.39 5.36 12.19
C THR A 411 -17.64 5.48 13.50
N PHE A 412 -18.33 5.23 14.59
CA PHE A 412 -17.74 5.19 15.92
C PHE A 412 -17.06 3.84 16.17
N HIS A 413 -15.82 3.87 16.61
CA HIS A 413 -15.00 2.68 16.87
C HIS A 413 -14.80 2.48 18.36
N CYS A 414 -15.09 1.28 18.85
CA CYS A 414 -14.71 0.81 20.17
C CYS A 414 -13.52 -0.15 20.04
N LEU A 415 -12.47 0.06 20.80
CA LEU A 415 -11.32 -0.86 20.88
C LEU A 415 -11.43 -1.71 22.14
N ILE A 416 -11.25 -3.01 22.00
CA ILE A 416 -11.14 -4.00 23.07
C ILE A 416 -9.81 -4.71 22.89
N PHE A 417 -8.99 -4.75 23.93
CA PHE A 417 -7.80 -5.58 23.92
C PHE A 417 -8.01 -6.78 24.85
N THR A 418 -7.62 -7.97 24.41
CA THR A 418 -7.87 -9.20 25.16
C THR A 418 -6.72 -10.19 25.09
N ASP A 419 -6.55 -10.99 26.15
CA ASP A 419 -5.69 -12.18 26.22
C ASP A 419 -6.52 -13.47 26.42
N THR A 420 -7.83 -13.36 26.28
CA THR A 420 -8.77 -14.47 26.42
C THR A 420 -9.85 -14.40 25.34
N GLN A 421 -10.56 -15.51 25.11
CA GLN A 421 -11.76 -15.53 24.26
C GLN A 421 -13.04 -15.08 24.97
N ASP A 422 -12.97 -14.84 26.30
CA ASP A 422 -14.12 -14.44 27.10
C ASP A 422 -14.12 -12.92 27.25
N ILE A 423 -15.07 -12.28 26.55
CA ILE A 423 -15.32 -10.84 26.57
C ILE A 423 -16.75 -10.64 27.06
N GLU A 424 -16.88 -9.93 28.18
CA GLU A 424 -18.15 -9.75 28.87
C GLU A 424 -19.14 -8.96 28.01
N GLN A 425 -20.33 -9.51 27.75
CA GLN A 425 -21.45 -8.85 27.05
C GLN A 425 -21.13 -8.31 25.64
N LEU A 426 -20.07 -8.80 24.98
CA LEU A 426 -19.72 -8.32 23.63
C LEU A 426 -20.82 -8.63 22.61
N ASP A 427 -21.44 -9.79 22.70
CA ASP A 427 -22.59 -10.20 21.87
C ASP A 427 -23.77 -9.25 22.03
N TYR A 428 -24.10 -8.91 23.29
CA TYR A 428 -25.15 -7.94 23.59
C TYR A 428 -24.84 -6.57 22.99
N LEU A 429 -23.64 -6.04 23.24
CA LEU A 429 -23.22 -4.74 22.70
C LEU A 429 -23.25 -4.72 21.17
N ALA A 430 -22.74 -5.76 20.52
CA ALA A 430 -22.73 -5.88 19.06
C ALA A 430 -24.15 -5.94 18.47
N GLN A 431 -25.06 -6.62 19.13
CA GLN A 431 -26.47 -6.73 18.72
C GLN A 431 -27.21 -5.40 18.80
N TYR A 432 -27.03 -4.66 19.91
CA TYR A 432 -27.79 -3.43 20.16
C TYR A 432 -27.13 -2.16 19.61
N LEU A 433 -25.86 -2.23 19.19
CA LEU A 433 -25.10 -1.14 18.57
C LEU A 433 -24.57 -1.56 17.18
N PRO A 434 -25.44 -1.90 16.22
CA PRO A 434 -25.01 -2.43 14.92
C PRO A 434 -24.21 -1.42 14.08
N HIS A 435 -24.29 -0.13 14.41
CA HIS A 435 -23.58 0.97 13.76
C HIS A 435 -22.22 1.29 14.43
N VAL A 436 -21.89 0.64 15.53
CA VAL A 436 -20.59 0.75 16.23
C VAL A 436 -19.69 -0.39 15.81
N ILE A 437 -18.44 -0.11 15.45
CA ILE A 437 -17.44 -1.14 15.15
C ILE A 437 -16.69 -1.50 16.43
N PHE A 438 -16.68 -2.78 16.76
CA PHE A 438 -15.92 -3.36 17.87
C PHE A 438 -14.64 -3.98 17.33
N ASP A 439 -13.52 -3.27 17.43
CA ASP A 439 -12.18 -3.75 17.09
C ASP A 439 -11.62 -4.54 18.27
N VAL A 440 -11.56 -5.86 18.17
CA VAL A 440 -11.01 -6.77 19.21
C VAL A 440 -9.60 -7.17 18.84
N ALA A 441 -8.62 -6.81 19.66
CA ALA A 441 -7.20 -7.03 19.40
C ALA A 441 -6.55 -7.95 20.44
N ALA A 442 -5.60 -8.78 20.02
CA ALA A 442 -4.82 -9.65 20.89
C ALA A 442 -3.38 -9.82 20.38
N TRP A 443 -2.42 -10.01 21.31
CA TRP A 443 -1.04 -10.32 20.94
C TRP A 443 -0.86 -11.72 20.34
N THR A 444 -1.79 -12.61 20.65
CA THR A 444 -1.77 -14.01 20.21
C THR A 444 -2.92 -14.27 19.24
N ASP A 445 -2.98 -15.49 18.75
CA ASP A 445 -4.16 -15.96 18.01
C ASP A 445 -5.40 -15.98 18.92
N MET A 446 -6.57 -15.90 18.33
CA MET A 446 -7.85 -15.80 19.03
C MET A 446 -8.56 -17.15 19.08
N GLY A 447 -9.29 -17.39 20.17
CA GLY A 447 -10.05 -18.62 20.35
C GLY A 447 -11.32 -18.70 19.48
N PRO A 448 -11.84 -19.91 19.25
CA PRO A 448 -12.98 -20.15 18.34
C PRO A 448 -14.25 -19.39 18.71
N LYS A 449 -14.47 -19.09 19.98
CA LYS A 449 -15.64 -18.31 20.44
C LYS A 449 -15.66 -16.89 19.86
N LEU A 450 -14.49 -16.25 19.72
CA LEU A 450 -14.40 -14.92 19.12
C LEU A 450 -14.68 -14.95 17.61
N TYR A 451 -14.20 -15.95 16.91
CA TYR A 451 -14.52 -16.15 15.50
C TYR A 451 -16.01 -16.45 15.27
N GLU A 452 -16.66 -17.19 16.18
CA GLU A 452 -18.10 -17.40 16.16
C GLU A 452 -18.87 -16.09 16.35
N LEU A 453 -18.44 -15.25 17.29
CA LEU A 453 -19.03 -13.91 17.49
C LEU A 453 -18.86 -13.02 16.25
N GLN A 454 -17.69 -13.02 15.62
CA GLN A 454 -17.46 -12.29 14.38
C GLN A 454 -18.37 -12.77 13.24
N ASN A 455 -18.62 -14.07 13.15
CA ASN A 455 -19.53 -14.63 12.14
C ASN A 455 -20.99 -14.24 12.39
N ASN A 456 -21.37 -14.08 13.65
CA ASN A 456 -22.74 -13.71 14.04
C ASN A 456 -22.99 -12.19 13.97
N TYR A 457 -21.94 -11.38 14.22
CA TYR A 457 -22.04 -9.92 14.32
C TYR A 457 -21.02 -9.25 13.40
N ARG A 458 -21.50 -8.65 12.32
CA ARG A 458 -20.67 -8.02 11.27
C ARG A 458 -19.90 -6.77 11.72
N ASN A 459 -20.29 -6.20 12.82
CA ASN A 459 -19.66 -5.04 13.44
C ASN A 459 -18.55 -5.43 14.45
N ILE A 460 -18.22 -6.72 14.60
CA ILE A 460 -17.05 -7.20 15.33
C ILE A 460 -15.90 -7.45 14.34
N ARG A 461 -14.74 -6.85 14.60
CA ARG A 461 -13.52 -7.03 13.82
C ARG A 461 -12.42 -7.59 14.69
N LEU A 462 -11.90 -8.76 14.33
CA LEU A 462 -10.82 -9.41 15.07
C LEU A 462 -9.46 -9.02 14.48
N HIS A 463 -8.52 -8.72 15.37
CA HIS A 463 -7.13 -8.41 15.05
C HIS A 463 -6.21 -9.36 15.83
N PRO A 464 -6.13 -10.66 15.44
CA PRO A 464 -5.25 -11.63 16.06
C PRO A 464 -3.79 -11.32 15.78
N ALA A 465 -2.89 -11.69 16.70
CA ALA A 465 -1.45 -11.50 16.58
C ALA A 465 -1.07 -10.09 16.12
N ILE A 466 -1.71 -9.08 16.72
CA ILE A 466 -1.58 -7.68 16.31
C ILE A 466 -0.15 -7.18 16.55
N THR A 467 0.38 -6.36 15.63
CA THR A 467 1.65 -5.65 15.82
C THR A 467 1.45 -4.39 16.66
N ILE A 468 2.53 -3.92 17.29
CA ILE A 468 2.51 -2.67 18.07
C ILE A 468 2.03 -1.50 17.21
N GLU A 469 2.56 -1.36 15.99
CA GLU A 469 2.18 -0.29 15.04
C GLU A 469 0.68 -0.31 14.72
N LYS A 470 0.14 -1.51 14.48
CA LYS A 470 -1.29 -1.66 14.19
C LYS A 470 -2.16 -1.34 15.40
N LEU A 471 -1.72 -1.74 16.59
CA LEU A 471 -2.42 -1.41 17.83
C LEU A 471 -2.43 0.11 18.08
N GLU A 472 -1.31 0.81 17.86
CA GLU A 472 -1.26 2.27 17.97
C GLU A 472 -2.19 2.96 16.97
N GLN A 473 -2.30 2.46 15.73
CA GLN A 473 -3.27 2.96 14.76
C GLN A 473 -4.73 2.79 15.25
N LEU A 474 -5.06 1.64 15.85
CA LEU A 474 -6.39 1.42 16.43
C LEU A 474 -6.66 2.34 17.62
N LYS A 475 -5.67 2.55 18.50
CA LYS A 475 -5.79 3.47 19.64
C LYS A 475 -6.03 4.92 19.19
N VAL A 476 -5.39 5.38 18.12
CA VAL A 476 -5.62 6.72 17.56
C VAL A 476 -7.05 6.83 17.00
N ARG A 477 -7.49 5.80 16.27
CA ARG A 477 -8.78 5.77 15.58
C ARG A 477 -9.98 5.64 16.52
N MET A 478 -9.86 4.91 17.62
CA MET A 478 -10.99 4.63 18.52
C MET A 478 -11.59 5.90 19.13
N GLY A 479 -12.90 5.94 19.22
CA GLY A 479 -13.66 6.90 20.00
C GLY A 479 -13.81 6.51 21.47
N LEU A 480 -13.78 5.18 21.76
CA LEU A 480 -13.98 4.60 23.07
C LEU A 480 -13.13 3.35 23.25
N TYR A 481 -12.55 3.17 24.42
CA TYR A 481 -11.96 1.91 24.82
C TYR A 481 -12.93 1.15 25.73
N LEU A 482 -13.14 -0.13 25.45
CA LEU A 482 -13.95 -1.02 26.28
C LEU A 482 -13.05 -1.99 27.02
N ASP A 483 -12.93 -1.80 28.32
CA ASP A 483 -12.22 -2.68 29.24
C ASP A 483 -13.20 -3.77 29.75
N ILE A 484 -13.55 -4.68 28.84
CA ILE A 484 -14.56 -5.73 29.05
C ILE A 484 -14.01 -7.16 28.84
N SER A 485 -12.69 -7.30 28.68
CA SER A 485 -12.01 -8.61 28.64
C SER A 485 -12.00 -9.27 30.02
N CYS A 486 -12.30 -10.56 30.10
CA CYS A 486 -12.18 -11.35 31.34
C CYS A 486 -10.75 -11.83 31.63
N GLY A 487 -9.77 -11.41 30.85
CA GLY A 487 -8.35 -11.74 31.03
C GLY A 487 -7.66 -10.93 32.12
N HIS A 488 -6.35 -11.07 32.23
CA HIS A 488 -5.56 -10.42 33.29
C HIS A 488 -4.39 -9.57 32.78
N SER A 489 -3.96 -9.74 31.53
CA SER A 489 -2.74 -9.10 31.00
C SER A 489 -3.00 -7.82 30.20
N THR A 490 -4.17 -7.20 30.35
CA THR A 490 -4.57 -6.00 29.60
C THR A 490 -4.25 -4.68 30.31
N HIS A 491 -3.75 -4.74 31.55
CA HIS A 491 -3.52 -3.57 32.42
C HIS A 491 -2.67 -2.47 31.77
N ASP A 492 -1.55 -2.84 31.14
CA ASP A 492 -0.66 -1.88 30.50
C ASP A 492 -1.31 -1.17 29.29
N ILE A 493 -2.21 -1.87 28.60
CA ILE A 493 -2.97 -1.28 27.48
C ILE A 493 -3.98 -0.28 28.01
N VAL A 494 -4.74 -0.64 29.04
CA VAL A 494 -5.73 0.26 29.69
C VAL A 494 -5.05 1.51 30.22
N LYS A 495 -3.88 1.36 30.87
CA LYS A 495 -3.05 2.48 31.33
C LYS A 495 -2.60 3.37 30.16
N SER A 496 -2.08 2.79 29.10
CA SER A 496 -1.65 3.53 27.92
C SER A 496 -2.81 4.31 27.27
N VAL A 497 -3.99 3.71 27.19
CA VAL A 497 -5.21 4.38 26.68
C VAL A 497 -5.63 5.56 27.56
N TYR A 498 -5.55 5.38 28.89
CA TYR A 498 -5.79 6.46 29.84
C TYR A 498 -4.81 7.63 29.68
N GLU A 499 -3.52 7.33 29.51
CA GLU A 499 -2.49 8.34 29.25
C GLU A 499 -2.71 9.13 27.95
N MET A 500 -3.40 8.53 26.96
CA MET A 500 -3.85 9.19 25.73
C MET A 500 -5.11 10.04 25.92
N ASN A 501 -5.64 10.18 27.16
CA ASN A 501 -6.88 10.88 27.49
C ASN A 501 -8.11 10.35 26.72
N LYS A 502 -8.17 9.06 26.45
CA LYS A 502 -9.33 8.41 25.82
C LYS A 502 -10.35 7.97 26.88
N ILE A 503 -11.61 7.94 26.48
CA ILE A 503 -12.70 7.46 27.36
C ILE A 503 -12.60 5.95 27.49
N ILE A 504 -12.82 5.45 28.73
CA ILE A 504 -12.77 4.03 29.05
C ILE A 504 -14.08 3.64 29.74
N PHE A 505 -14.78 2.65 29.19
CA PHE A 505 -15.93 2.00 29.82
C PHE A 505 -15.54 0.58 30.23
N SER A 506 -16.03 0.13 31.39
CA SER A 506 -15.78 -1.23 31.88
C SER A 506 -17.01 -1.79 32.58
N PHE A 507 -17.12 -3.11 32.66
CA PHE A 507 -18.04 -3.74 33.57
C PHE A 507 -17.42 -3.90 34.97
N ASP A 508 -18.27 -4.01 35.98
CA ASP A 508 -17.87 -4.28 37.36
C ASP A 508 -17.10 -5.61 37.53
N SER A 509 -17.31 -6.55 36.60
CA SER A 509 -16.67 -7.86 36.54
C SER A 509 -15.31 -7.87 35.83
N THR A 510 -15.01 -6.83 34.99
CA THR A 510 -13.85 -6.87 34.08
C THR A 510 -12.89 -5.70 34.25
N GLN A 511 -13.14 -4.80 35.15
CA GLN A 511 -12.34 -3.60 35.37
C GLN A 511 -10.86 -3.92 35.67
N HIS A 512 -9.95 -3.38 34.87
CA HIS A 512 -8.51 -3.47 35.10
C HIS A 512 -7.94 -2.14 35.61
N GLY A 513 -7.54 -2.10 36.87
CA GLY A 513 -7.00 -0.90 37.50
C GLY A 513 -8.05 0.16 37.82
N SER A 514 -7.58 1.38 38.13
CA SER A 514 -8.43 2.54 38.46
C SER A 514 -8.07 3.72 37.59
N PHE A 515 -8.35 3.62 36.27
CA PHE A 515 -7.97 4.59 35.26
C PHE A 515 -9.10 5.53 34.83
N GLY A 516 -9.92 5.99 35.77
CA GLY A 516 -11.01 6.93 35.47
C GLY A 516 -12.14 6.38 34.59
N GLN A 517 -12.34 5.06 34.64
CA GLN A 517 -13.37 4.38 33.85
C GLN A 517 -14.77 4.72 34.31
N GLN A 518 -15.72 4.73 33.35
CA GLN A 518 -17.14 4.60 33.68
C GLN A 518 -17.45 3.10 33.88
N ILE A 519 -17.94 2.74 35.07
CA ILE A 519 -18.16 1.34 35.45
C ILE A 519 -19.66 1.05 35.38
N TYR A 520 -20.00 -0.05 34.71
CA TYR A 520 -21.39 -0.50 34.52
C TYR A 520 -21.55 -1.90 35.14
N SER A 521 -22.76 -2.23 35.49
CA SER A 521 -23.07 -3.58 35.93
C SER A 521 -23.16 -4.52 34.72
N SER A 522 -22.43 -5.62 34.76
CA SER A 522 -22.52 -6.67 33.73
C SER A 522 -23.91 -7.32 33.67
N LYS A 523 -24.73 -7.17 34.71
CA LYS A 523 -26.12 -7.63 34.76
C LYS A 523 -27.11 -6.69 34.11
N SER A 524 -26.67 -5.47 33.75
CA SER A 524 -27.53 -4.42 33.17
C SER A 524 -26.73 -3.67 32.08
N PRO A 525 -26.35 -4.37 30.97
CA PRO A 525 -25.53 -3.80 29.91
C PRO A 525 -26.25 -2.68 29.12
N GLU A 526 -27.58 -2.55 29.25
CA GLU A 526 -28.39 -1.54 28.57
C GLU A 526 -27.91 -0.11 28.84
N ARG A 527 -27.40 0.14 30.05
CA ARG A 527 -26.86 1.45 30.41
C ARG A 527 -25.57 1.80 29.69
N MET A 528 -24.73 0.79 29.44
CA MET A 528 -23.51 0.99 28.63
C MET A 528 -23.88 1.29 27.18
N VAL A 529 -24.87 0.60 26.62
CA VAL A 529 -25.42 0.88 25.28
C VAL A 529 -25.93 2.33 25.19
N GLU A 530 -26.76 2.77 26.14
CA GLU A 530 -27.31 4.14 26.17
C GLU A 530 -26.18 5.19 26.25
N ASP A 531 -25.17 4.97 27.09
CA ASP A 531 -24.07 5.92 27.25
C ASP A 531 -23.10 5.90 26.04
N ILE A 532 -22.96 4.79 25.31
CA ILE A 532 -22.27 4.76 24.01
C ILE A 532 -23.04 5.57 22.96
N GLU A 533 -24.36 5.45 22.88
CA GLU A 533 -25.20 6.27 21.99
C GLU A 533 -25.11 7.77 22.35
N ASN A 534 -25.13 8.09 23.64
CA ASN A 534 -24.94 9.45 24.11
C ASN A 534 -23.56 10.00 23.77
N LEU A 535 -22.52 9.16 23.80
CA LEU A 535 -21.16 9.53 23.41
C LEU A 535 -21.08 9.83 21.91
N ILE A 536 -21.71 9.01 21.08
CA ILE A 536 -21.78 9.18 19.63
C ILE A 536 -22.55 10.47 19.27
N SER A 537 -23.66 10.75 19.95
CA SER A 537 -24.47 11.95 19.72
C SER A 537 -23.89 13.22 20.35
N GLY A 538 -22.81 13.11 21.13
CA GLY A 538 -22.18 14.25 21.82
C GLY A 538 -22.96 14.74 23.05
N THR A 539 -23.90 13.97 23.55
CA THR A 539 -24.72 14.30 24.76
C THR A 539 -24.22 13.58 26.01
N PHE A 540 -23.20 12.74 25.91
CA PHE A 540 -22.66 12.01 27.04
C PHE A 540 -22.11 12.93 28.12
N GLN A 541 -22.54 12.71 29.37
CA GLN A 541 -21.98 13.35 30.55
C GLN A 541 -21.33 12.29 31.44
N ALA A 542 -20.01 12.39 31.61
CA ALA A 542 -19.27 11.50 32.49
C ALA A 542 -19.87 11.61 33.91
N ARG A 543 -20.31 10.51 34.47
CA ARG A 543 -20.68 10.44 35.86
C ARG A 543 -19.40 10.48 36.67
N THR A 544 -19.31 11.35 37.66
CA THR A 544 -18.18 11.33 38.59
C THR A 544 -18.13 9.95 39.24
N PRO A 545 -17.06 9.17 39.12
CA PRO A 545 -16.96 7.88 39.79
C PRO A 545 -17.14 8.13 41.29
N ALA A 546 -17.94 7.30 41.97
CA ALA A 546 -17.96 7.30 43.42
C ALA A 546 -16.54 6.81 43.85
N ILE A 547 -15.67 7.75 44.17
CA ILE A 547 -14.30 7.46 44.58
C ILE A 547 -14.37 6.75 45.93
N ILE A 548 -14.16 5.45 45.93
CA ILE A 548 -13.84 4.74 47.17
C ILE A 548 -12.37 5.05 47.43
N VAL A 549 -12.18 6.16 48.18
CA VAL A 549 -10.85 6.64 48.55
C VAL A 549 -10.22 5.62 49.50
N LYS A 550 -9.33 4.77 48.93
CA LYS A 550 -8.42 3.93 49.75
C LYS A 550 -7.10 4.59 50.05
N ASP A 551 -6.80 5.70 49.37
CA ASP A 551 -5.52 6.41 49.57
C ASP A 551 -5.70 7.91 49.27
N ILE A 552 -5.78 8.72 50.35
CA ILE A 552 -6.03 10.18 50.28
C ILE A 552 -4.89 10.90 49.57
N ASP A 553 -3.65 10.43 49.70
CA ASP A 553 -2.48 11.08 49.12
C ASP A 553 -2.42 10.95 47.59
N GLN A 554 -2.83 9.79 47.03
CA GLN A 554 -2.92 9.62 45.59
C GLN A 554 -4.08 10.42 44.97
N THR A 555 -5.16 10.59 45.69
CA THR A 555 -6.34 11.36 45.25
C THR A 555 -6.04 12.86 45.22
N LEU A 556 -5.29 13.39 46.20
CA LEU A 556 -4.87 14.79 46.23
C LEU A 556 -3.88 15.10 45.11
N ASP A 557 -2.94 14.20 44.83
CA ASP A 557 -1.98 14.35 43.72
C ASP A 557 -2.71 14.34 42.35
N TYR A 558 -3.76 13.55 42.20
CA TYR A 558 -4.61 13.53 41.03
C TYR A 558 -5.40 14.84 40.82
N ILE A 559 -5.95 15.41 41.88
CA ILE A 559 -6.73 16.66 41.81
C ILE A 559 -5.84 17.87 41.55
N TYR A 560 -4.62 17.92 42.08
CA TYR A 560 -3.74 19.09 42.00
C TYR A 560 -2.72 19.08 40.86
N ARG A 561 -2.42 17.95 40.25
CA ARG A 561 -1.38 17.84 39.19
C ARG A 561 -1.90 17.75 37.76
N LYS A 562 -3.19 17.60 37.51
CA LYS A 562 -3.71 17.56 36.12
C LYS A 562 -4.79 18.61 35.90
N PRO A 563 -4.67 19.46 34.88
CA PRO A 563 -5.76 20.34 34.48
C PRO A 563 -6.93 19.50 33.97
N ILE A 564 -8.12 19.85 34.44
CA ILE A 564 -9.39 19.26 34.05
C ILE A 564 -9.55 19.33 32.53
N PHE A 565 -9.60 18.18 31.91
CA PHE A 565 -9.93 17.82 30.56
C PHE A 565 -10.27 18.91 29.54
N TYR A 566 -9.38 19.12 28.57
CA TYR A 566 -9.73 19.64 27.27
C TYR A 566 -9.96 18.44 26.32
N TYR A 567 -11.18 18.23 25.90
CA TYR A 567 -11.51 17.31 24.82
C TYR A 567 -11.19 17.95 23.46
N PRO A 568 -10.40 17.36 22.58
CA PRO A 568 -10.17 17.88 21.23
C PRO A 568 -11.37 17.67 20.29
N PHE A 569 -12.51 17.14 20.76
CA PHE A 569 -13.67 16.79 19.92
C PHE A 569 -14.62 17.95 19.61
N TRP A 570 -14.43 19.18 20.17
CA TRP A 570 -15.32 20.32 19.99
C TRP A 570 -14.84 21.33 18.95
N ARG A 571 -14.41 20.86 17.79
CA ARG A 571 -14.13 21.73 16.64
C ARG A 571 -15.07 21.49 15.46
N TRP A 572 -16.34 21.26 15.74
CA TRP A 572 -17.38 21.35 14.69
C TRP A 572 -18.70 21.81 15.28
N ARG A 573 -19.06 23.02 14.89
CA ARG A 573 -20.30 23.82 14.99
C ARG A 573 -20.43 24.79 16.15
N ASP A 574 -20.44 26.04 15.69
CA ASP A 574 -21.16 27.22 16.22
C ASP A 574 -20.89 27.68 17.64
N GLY A 575 -19.98 28.66 17.77
CA GLY A 575 -20.20 29.90 18.47
C GLY A 575 -20.59 29.85 19.95
N PHE A 576 -20.28 28.79 20.70
CA PHE A 576 -20.53 28.82 22.14
C PHE A 576 -19.29 29.25 22.94
N ASN A 577 -19.43 30.41 23.53
CA ASN A 577 -18.47 31.16 24.31
C ASN A 577 -18.14 30.42 25.63
N VAL A 578 -17.00 29.74 25.70
CA VAL A 578 -16.50 29.02 26.88
C VAL A 578 -15.91 30.02 27.90
N ARG A 579 -16.66 31.07 28.23
CA ARG A 579 -16.27 32.05 29.29
C ARG A 579 -17.10 31.99 30.55
N LYS A 580 -17.68 30.84 30.89
CA LYS A 580 -18.50 30.72 32.11
C LYS A 580 -18.28 29.44 32.93
N ILE A 581 -17.05 28.96 33.05
CA ILE A 581 -16.71 27.97 34.08
C ILE A 581 -15.36 28.39 34.70
N TYR A 582 -15.34 29.58 35.27
CA TYR A 582 -14.34 30.00 36.26
C TYR A 582 -15.07 30.69 37.40
N SER A 583 -15.62 29.92 38.28
CA SER A 583 -15.93 30.38 39.65
C SER A 583 -16.25 29.18 40.55
N LEU A 584 -15.26 28.36 40.82
CA LEU A 584 -15.27 27.44 41.96
C LEU A 584 -13.81 27.25 42.44
N SER A 585 -13.15 28.38 42.67
CA SER A 585 -11.88 28.42 43.42
C SER A 585 -12.02 29.35 44.60
N SER A 586 -13.11 29.20 45.36
CA SER A 586 -13.26 29.81 46.69
C SER A 586 -14.30 29.01 47.47
N LEU A 587 -13.86 27.87 47.95
CA LEU A 587 -14.28 27.23 49.19
C LEU A 587 -13.28 26.14 49.54
#